data_29339e235359b206c7fd28cabbbd6921
#
_entry.id   29339e235359b206c7fd28cabbbd6921
#
_cell.length_a   1.000
_cell.length_b   1.000
_cell.length_c   1.000
_cell.angle_alpha   90.00
_cell.angle_beta   90.00
_cell.angle_gamma   90.00
#
_symmetry.space_group_name_H-M   'P 1'
#
loop_
_entity.id
_entity.type
_entity.pdbx_description
1 polymer ?
#
loop_
_entity_poly.entity_id
_entity_poly.type
_entity_poly.pdbx_seq_one_letter_code
_entity_poly.pdbx_strand_id
1 'polypeptide(L)'
;VVDAIIIIPNDRLLSTIDKDTSARNAFAICDNILKEAVEGISDLITMPGIINIDFADIRAVMQDAGAALMGIGLGQGDKRAEDAARAAISSPLLEISINGAKGVLFSIAGGDDLTMFEIQDAAKVITESVDPNARIIFGTVHDDKLKKGEVKITVIASSFPENVQKKVTSLFQNRELVEDEDKGKN
;
A
#
# COMPACT_ATOMS: atom_id res chain seq x y z
N VAL A 1 -17.72 -3.21 13.30
CA VAL A 1 -18.01 -2.37 12.12
C VAL A 1 -16.83 -1.44 11.93
N VAL A 2 -16.23 -1.43 10.74
CA VAL A 2 -15.10 -0.59 10.37
C VAL A 2 -15.43 0.14 9.07
N ASP A 3 -14.84 1.32 8.86
CA ASP A 3 -15.06 2.14 7.67
C ASP A 3 -14.24 1.66 6.48
N ALA A 4 -13.04 1.14 6.74
CA ALA A 4 -12.15 0.59 5.73
C ALA A 4 -11.45 -0.67 6.22
N ILE A 5 -11.19 -1.60 5.31
CA ILE A 5 -10.42 -2.83 5.58
C ILE A 5 -9.28 -2.88 4.56
N ILE A 6 -8.04 -2.85 5.05
CA ILE A 6 -6.86 -3.07 4.22
C ILE A 6 -6.55 -4.56 4.20
N ILE A 7 -6.49 -5.10 3.00
CA ILE A 7 -6.28 -6.53 2.77
C ILE A 7 -4.91 -6.73 2.14
N ILE A 8 -4.12 -7.64 2.74
CA ILE A 8 -2.80 -8.03 2.24
C ILE A 8 -2.84 -9.52 1.90
N PRO A 9 -2.82 -9.88 0.60
CA PRO A 9 -2.92 -11.27 0.18
C PRO A 9 -1.58 -12.00 0.37
N ASN A 10 -1.49 -12.85 1.38
CA ASN A 10 -0.28 -13.61 1.69
C ASN A 10 0.19 -14.51 0.53
N ASP A 11 -0.72 -15.04 -0.26
CA ASP A 11 -0.37 -15.91 -1.41
C ASP A 11 0.46 -15.17 -2.45
N ARG A 12 0.17 -13.88 -2.64
CA ARG A 12 0.94 -13.03 -3.55
C ARG A 12 2.33 -12.76 -3.01
N LEU A 13 2.44 -12.55 -1.70
CA LEU A 13 3.73 -12.43 -1.03
C LEU A 13 4.55 -13.70 -1.20
N LEU A 14 3.96 -14.85 -0.96
CA LEU A 14 4.63 -16.14 -1.11
C LEU A 14 5.07 -16.40 -2.56
N SER A 15 4.33 -15.89 -3.55
CA SER A 15 4.70 -16.04 -4.97
C SER A 15 5.92 -15.20 -5.39
N THR A 16 6.28 -14.18 -4.61
CA THR A 16 7.46 -13.31 -4.87
C THR A 16 8.72 -13.76 -4.15
N ILE A 17 8.61 -14.76 -3.28
CA ILE A 17 9.71 -15.29 -2.49
C ILE A 17 10.44 -16.38 -3.27
N ASP A 18 11.76 -16.43 -3.15
CA ASP A 18 12.60 -17.45 -3.77
C ASP A 18 12.18 -18.86 -3.32
N LYS A 19 12.16 -19.81 -4.26
CA LYS A 19 11.72 -21.18 -4.02
C LYS A 19 12.53 -21.92 -2.95
N ASP A 20 13.76 -21.48 -2.70
CA ASP A 20 14.65 -22.04 -1.69
C ASP A 20 14.48 -21.40 -0.31
N THR A 21 13.56 -20.44 -0.18
CA THR A 21 13.27 -19.80 1.11
C THR A 21 12.53 -20.76 2.04
N SER A 22 13.04 -20.94 3.25
CA SER A 22 12.36 -21.78 4.25
C SER A 22 10.99 -21.17 4.61
N ALA A 23 10.00 -22.04 4.95
CA ALA A 23 8.67 -21.60 5.35
C ALA A 23 8.70 -20.56 6.48
N ARG A 24 9.60 -20.76 7.47
CA ARG A 24 9.78 -19.80 8.57
C ARG A 24 10.20 -18.41 8.09
N ASN A 25 11.13 -18.34 7.14
CA ASN A 25 11.58 -17.08 6.58
C ASN A 25 10.51 -16.46 5.70
N ALA A 26 9.75 -17.26 4.96
CA ALA A 26 8.63 -16.79 4.14
C ALA A 26 7.56 -16.10 5.00
N PHE A 27 7.17 -16.70 6.12
CA PHE A 27 6.24 -16.08 7.07
C PHE A 27 6.83 -14.82 7.73
N ALA A 28 8.11 -14.82 8.06
CA ALA A 28 8.78 -13.63 8.60
C ALA A 28 8.77 -12.45 7.60
N ILE A 29 8.88 -12.73 6.30
CA ILE A 29 8.73 -11.70 5.26
C ILE A 29 7.31 -11.14 5.24
N CYS A 30 6.28 -11.99 5.33
CA CYS A 30 4.88 -11.56 5.41
C CYS A 30 4.64 -10.68 6.64
N ASP A 31 5.16 -11.08 7.81
CA ASP A 31 5.04 -10.31 9.05
C ASP A 31 5.73 -8.94 8.93
N ASN A 32 6.90 -8.87 8.30
CA ASN A 32 7.58 -7.61 8.06
C ASN A 32 6.79 -6.67 7.15
N ILE A 33 6.20 -7.19 6.08
CA ILE A 33 5.37 -6.40 5.17
C ILE A 33 4.12 -5.87 5.88
N LEU A 34 3.48 -6.70 6.70
CA LEU A 34 2.34 -6.26 7.51
C LEU A 34 2.75 -5.17 8.51
N LYS A 35 3.92 -5.32 9.13
CA LYS A 35 4.49 -4.32 10.02
C LYS A 35 4.76 -3.00 9.27
N GLU A 36 5.43 -3.04 8.13
CA GLU A 36 5.69 -1.85 7.29
C GLU A 36 4.40 -1.16 6.86
N ALA A 37 3.37 -1.95 6.60
CA ALA A 37 2.03 -1.49 6.29
C ALA A 37 1.43 -0.63 7.41
N VAL A 38 1.44 -1.16 8.62
CA VAL A 38 0.92 -0.47 9.81
C VAL A 38 1.79 0.74 10.15
N GLU A 39 3.11 0.60 10.11
CA GLU A 39 4.05 1.70 10.32
C GLU A 39 3.82 2.83 9.30
N GLY A 40 3.69 2.52 8.01
CA GLY A 40 3.49 3.53 6.96
C GLY A 40 2.23 4.38 7.15
N ILE A 41 1.15 3.79 7.66
CA ILE A 41 -0.07 4.55 8.00
C ILE A 41 0.13 5.37 9.29
N SER A 42 0.72 4.74 10.31
CA SER A 42 0.97 5.40 11.60
C SER A 42 1.90 6.60 11.42
N ASP A 43 2.97 6.43 10.67
CA ASP A 43 3.97 7.47 10.44
C ASP A 43 3.39 8.69 9.75
N LEU A 44 2.46 8.50 8.79
CA LEU A 44 1.73 9.61 8.17
C LEU A 44 0.97 10.48 9.16
N ILE A 45 0.52 9.91 10.27
CA ILE A 45 -0.28 10.61 11.29
C ILE A 45 0.62 11.19 12.38
N THR A 46 1.71 10.49 12.73
CA THR A 46 2.48 10.76 13.96
C THR A 46 3.84 11.40 13.70
N MET A 47 4.40 11.19 12.50
CA MET A 47 5.75 11.66 12.20
C MET A 47 5.71 12.99 11.42
N PRO A 48 6.48 13.99 11.85
CA PRO A 48 6.58 15.24 11.12
C PRO A 48 7.34 15.04 9.81
N GLY A 49 6.87 15.68 8.76
CA GLY A 49 7.50 15.70 7.45
C GLY A 49 7.51 17.11 6.86
N ILE A 50 7.98 17.24 5.62
CA ILE A 50 7.95 18.51 4.85
C ILE A 50 6.49 18.87 4.54
N ILE A 51 5.67 17.88 4.19
CA ILE A 51 4.24 17.99 3.93
C ILE A 51 3.53 17.11 4.95
N ASN A 52 2.79 17.73 5.87
CA ASN A 52 2.04 17.02 6.90
C ASN A 52 0.57 16.86 6.47
N ILE A 53 0.00 15.73 6.81
CA ILE A 53 -1.41 15.42 6.56
C ILE A 53 -2.20 15.62 7.85
N ASP A 54 -3.37 16.25 7.77
CA ASP A 54 -4.30 16.31 8.89
C ASP A 54 -5.06 14.97 8.97
N PHE A 55 -5.33 14.52 10.21
CA PHE A 55 -6.15 13.34 10.45
C PHE A 55 -7.54 13.45 9.79
N ALA A 56 -8.10 14.65 9.69
CA ALA A 56 -9.35 14.89 8.98
C ALA A 56 -9.27 14.52 7.48
N ASP A 57 -8.13 14.73 6.86
CA ASP A 57 -7.89 14.36 5.45
C ASP A 57 -7.83 12.84 5.28
N ILE A 58 -7.11 12.16 6.17
CA ILE A 58 -7.04 10.69 6.18
C ILE A 58 -8.44 10.10 6.36
N ARG A 59 -9.19 10.63 7.33
CA ARG A 59 -10.56 10.21 7.57
C ARG A 59 -11.45 10.40 6.35
N ALA A 60 -11.28 11.51 5.62
CA ALA A 60 -12.09 11.80 4.43
C ALA A 60 -11.85 10.84 3.26
N VAL A 61 -10.70 10.14 3.22
CA VAL A 61 -10.38 9.11 2.21
C VAL A 61 -10.79 7.72 2.69
N MET A 62 -10.76 7.47 4.00
CA MET A 62 -10.95 6.14 4.58
C MET A 62 -12.36 5.90 5.13
N GLN A 63 -13.14 6.95 5.39
CA GLN A 63 -14.51 6.81 5.91
C GLN A 63 -15.41 6.16 4.86
N ASP A 64 -16.13 5.10 5.26
CA ASP A 64 -17.04 4.31 4.42
C ASP A 64 -16.39 3.78 3.13
N ALA A 65 -15.07 3.63 3.13
CA ALA A 65 -14.29 3.28 1.94
C ALA A 65 -14.36 1.79 1.55
N GLY A 66 -14.79 0.92 2.49
CA GLY A 66 -14.88 -0.52 2.26
C GLY A 66 -13.51 -1.18 2.12
N ALA A 67 -13.32 -2.00 1.09
CA ALA A 67 -12.04 -2.64 0.83
C ALA A 67 -11.01 -1.63 0.32
N ALA A 68 -9.85 -1.60 0.95
CA ALA A 68 -8.69 -0.81 0.55
C ALA A 68 -7.50 -1.73 0.25
N LEU A 69 -6.71 -1.34 -0.73
CA LEU A 69 -5.50 -2.03 -1.13
C LEU A 69 -4.29 -1.17 -0.81
N MET A 70 -3.17 -1.83 -0.53
CA MET A 70 -1.94 -1.14 -0.23
C MET A 70 -0.79 -1.67 -1.08
N GLY A 71 0.09 -0.75 -1.48
CA GLY A 71 1.35 -1.05 -2.14
C GLY A 71 2.49 -0.30 -1.50
N ILE A 72 3.66 -0.94 -1.47
CA ILE A 72 4.90 -0.36 -0.96
C ILE A 72 5.94 -0.46 -2.08
N GLY A 73 6.69 0.61 -2.27
CA GLY A 73 7.80 0.66 -3.22
C GLY A 73 9.02 1.34 -2.61
N LEU A 74 10.19 0.79 -2.91
CA LEU A 74 11.49 1.34 -2.54
C LEU A 74 12.24 1.71 -3.82
N GLY A 75 12.86 2.88 -3.84
CA GLY A 75 13.68 3.35 -4.95
C GLY A 75 15.03 3.86 -4.48
N GLN A 76 16.04 3.74 -5.34
CA GLN A 76 17.42 4.18 -5.09
C GLN A 76 18.00 4.87 -6.33
N GLY A 77 18.93 5.79 -6.10
CA GLY A 77 19.65 6.47 -7.19
C GLY A 77 18.94 7.72 -7.71
N ASP A 78 19.25 8.12 -8.95
CA ASP A 78 18.84 9.42 -9.51
C ASP A 78 17.32 9.57 -9.72
N LYS A 79 16.61 8.46 -9.97
CA LYS A 79 15.15 8.43 -10.16
C LYS A 79 14.42 7.74 -9.02
N ARG A 80 15.03 7.69 -7.85
CA ARG A 80 14.55 6.92 -6.70
C ARG A 80 13.07 7.15 -6.35
N ALA A 81 12.59 8.39 -6.44
CA ALA A 81 11.21 8.72 -6.12
C ALA A 81 10.22 8.23 -7.19
N GLU A 82 10.57 8.38 -8.47
CA GLU A 82 9.78 7.86 -9.59
C GLU A 82 9.74 6.33 -9.56
N ASP A 83 10.90 5.69 -9.35
CA ASP A 83 11.02 4.22 -9.27
C ASP A 83 10.27 3.66 -8.07
N ALA A 84 10.37 4.30 -6.89
CA ALA A 84 9.60 3.93 -5.72
C ALA A 84 8.07 4.05 -5.96
N ALA A 85 7.62 5.14 -6.62
CA ALA A 85 6.22 5.32 -6.96
C ALA A 85 5.71 4.22 -7.90
N ARG A 86 6.48 3.92 -8.97
CA ARG A 86 6.16 2.83 -9.90
C ARG A 86 6.12 1.47 -9.19
N ALA A 87 7.09 1.18 -8.34
CA ALA A 87 7.14 -0.04 -7.56
C ALA A 87 5.93 -0.14 -6.62
N ALA A 88 5.54 0.95 -5.96
CA ALA A 88 4.40 0.97 -5.06
C ALA A 88 3.08 0.68 -5.79
N ILE A 89 2.82 1.33 -6.95
CA ILE A 89 1.58 1.11 -7.72
C ILE A 89 1.54 -0.21 -8.48
N SER A 90 2.70 -0.85 -8.68
CA SER A 90 2.86 -2.18 -9.29
C SER A 90 3.15 -3.27 -8.27
N SER A 91 3.01 -2.96 -6.99
CA SER A 91 3.29 -3.90 -5.90
C SER A 91 2.44 -5.16 -6.03
N PRO A 92 3.01 -6.36 -5.84
CA PRO A 92 2.24 -7.61 -5.80
C PRO A 92 1.20 -7.64 -4.68
N LEU A 93 1.29 -6.74 -3.69
CA LEU A 93 0.27 -6.54 -2.66
C LEU A 93 -1.03 -5.95 -3.21
N LEU A 94 -0.97 -5.30 -4.37
CA LEU A 94 -2.12 -4.81 -5.10
C LEU A 94 -2.63 -5.93 -6.00
N GLU A 95 -3.64 -6.67 -5.57
CA GLU A 95 -4.26 -7.73 -6.40
C GLU A 95 -4.91 -7.19 -7.67
N ILE A 96 -5.27 -5.92 -7.64
CA ILE A 96 -5.97 -5.21 -8.70
C ILE A 96 -5.23 -3.90 -8.91
N SER A 97 -5.17 -3.45 -10.15
CA SER A 97 -4.65 -2.11 -10.47
C SER A 97 -5.37 -1.06 -9.62
N ILE A 98 -4.63 -0.06 -9.15
CA ILE A 98 -5.22 1.10 -8.46
C ILE A 98 -6.10 1.95 -9.38
N ASN A 99 -6.16 1.60 -10.66
CA ASN A 99 -7.07 2.21 -11.63
C ASN A 99 -8.52 2.08 -11.16
N GLY A 100 -9.21 3.20 -11.07
CA GLY A 100 -10.58 3.26 -10.61
C GLY A 100 -10.75 3.43 -9.09
N ALA A 101 -9.68 3.49 -8.31
CA ALA A 101 -9.73 3.96 -6.93
C ALA A 101 -10.16 5.44 -6.91
N LYS A 102 -11.15 5.76 -6.07
CA LYS A 102 -11.65 7.14 -5.90
C LYS A 102 -11.05 7.83 -4.69
N GLY A 103 -10.38 7.09 -3.81
CA GLY A 103 -9.62 7.59 -2.69
C GLY A 103 -8.20 7.05 -2.75
N VAL A 104 -7.21 7.93 -2.67
CA VAL A 104 -5.80 7.55 -2.66
C VAL A 104 -5.09 8.35 -1.58
N LEU A 105 -4.41 7.64 -0.71
CA LEU A 105 -3.54 8.19 0.31
C LEU A 105 -2.14 7.63 0.08
N PHE A 106 -1.12 8.48 0.02
CA PHE A 106 0.25 7.97 -0.07
C PHE A 106 1.24 8.78 0.75
N SER A 107 2.25 8.09 1.24
CA SER A 107 3.39 8.67 1.95
C SER A 107 4.65 8.57 1.10
N ILE A 108 5.48 9.59 1.19
CA ILE A 108 6.82 9.60 0.64
C ILE A 108 7.78 9.72 1.82
N ALA A 109 8.46 8.62 2.14
CA ALA A 109 9.45 8.58 3.21
C ALA A 109 10.86 8.70 2.62
N GLY A 110 11.66 9.58 3.19
CA GLY A 110 13.04 9.83 2.79
C GLY A 110 13.85 10.46 3.90
N GLY A 111 15.16 10.56 3.68
CA GLY A 111 16.06 11.28 4.58
C GLY A 111 16.08 12.80 4.28
N ASP A 112 17.05 13.49 4.89
CA ASP A 112 17.26 14.94 4.68
C ASP A 112 17.59 15.34 3.25
N ASP A 113 17.94 14.39 2.40
CA ASP A 113 18.29 14.58 1.00
C ASP A 113 17.09 14.48 0.05
N LEU A 114 15.86 14.29 0.58
CA LEU A 114 14.63 14.29 -0.22
C LEU A 114 14.29 15.69 -0.72
N THR A 115 14.15 15.84 -2.03
CA THR A 115 13.91 17.14 -2.68
C THR A 115 12.43 17.33 -3.05
N MET A 116 12.00 18.60 -3.20
CA MET A 116 10.65 18.92 -3.66
C MET A 116 10.35 18.44 -5.08
N PHE A 117 11.37 18.36 -5.95
CA PHE A 117 11.22 17.83 -7.31
C PHE A 117 10.91 16.35 -7.28
N GLU A 118 11.61 15.57 -6.44
CA GLU A 118 11.36 14.15 -6.26
C GLU A 118 9.95 13.88 -5.72
N ILE A 119 9.47 14.71 -4.78
CA ILE A 119 8.10 14.63 -4.27
C ILE A 119 7.09 14.85 -5.40
N GLN A 120 7.32 15.84 -6.25
CA GLN A 120 6.44 16.14 -7.38
C GLN A 120 6.46 15.04 -8.43
N ASP A 121 7.63 14.47 -8.75
CA ASP A 121 7.77 13.38 -9.71
C ASP A 121 7.04 12.13 -9.23
N ALA A 122 7.21 11.75 -7.97
CA ALA A 122 6.48 10.63 -7.36
C ALA A 122 4.96 10.87 -7.37
N ALA A 123 4.51 12.06 -6.96
CA ALA A 123 3.10 12.40 -6.95
C ALA A 123 2.49 12.35 -8.36
N LYS A 124 3.22 12.79 -9.38
CA LYS A 124 2.80 12.73 -10.79
C LYS A 124 2.57 11.28 -11.23
N VAL A 125 3.52 10.37 -10.99
CA VAL A 125 3.41 8.95 -11.34
C VAL A 125 2.16 8.32 -10.74
N ILE A 126 1.88 8.59 -9.46
CA ILE A 126 0.72 8.04 -8.77
C ILE A 126 -0.57 8.64 -9.32
N THR A 127 -0.62 9.97 -9.48
CA THR A 127 -1.81 10.69 -9.96
C THR A 127 -2.22 10.27 -11.37
N GLU A 128 -1.26 10.02 -12.26
CA GLU A 128 -1.52 9.55 -13.62
C GLU A 128 -2.06 8.11 -13.66
N SER A 129 -1.93 7.36 -12.58
CA SER A 129 -2.30 5.94 -12.48
C SER A 129 -3.66 5.70 -11.80
N VAL A 130 -4.38 6.74 -11.39
CA VAL A 130 -5.66 6.65 -10.67
C VAL A 130 -6.79 7.33 -11.44
N ASP A 131 -8.05 7.21 -10.93
CA ASP A 131 -9.20 7.91 -11.53
C ASP A 131 -8.95 9.44 -11.52
N PRO A 132 -9.22 10.15 -12.62
CA PRO A 132 -9.05 11.62 -12.68
C PRO A 132 -9.86 12.39 -11.64
N ASN A 133 -10.93 11.79 -11.11
CA ASN A 133 -11.77 12.39 -10.07
C ASN A 133 -11.43 11.84 -8.68
N ALA A 134 -10.35 11.06 -8.54
CA ALA A 134 -9.94 10.53 -7.26
C ALA A 134 -9.57 11.65 -6.29
N ARG A 135 -9.97 11.50 -5.03
CA ARG A 135 -9.44 12.30 -3.93
C ARG A 135 -8.06 11.78 -3.59
N ILE A 136 -7.05 12.60 -3.82
CA ILE A 136 -5.65 12.25 -3.58
C ILE A 136 -5.13 13.09 -2.42
N ILE A 137 -4.60 12.41 -1.42
CA ILE A 137 -3.97 13.01 -0.24
C ILE A 137 -2.59 12.40 -0.10
N PHE A 138 -1.58 13.23 0.10
CA PHE A 138 -0.23 12.74 0.31
C PHE A 138 0.54 13.58 1.33
N GLY A 139 1.50 12.94 1.97
CA GLY A 139 2.43 13.58 2.88
C GLY A 139 3.82 13.03 2.75
N THR A 140 4.75 13.70 3.41
CA THR A 140 6.13 13.24 3.52
C THR A 140 6.44 12.84 4.95
N VAL A 141 7.29 11.86 5.11
CA VAL A 141 7.76 11.36 6.41
C VAL A 141 9.28 11.37 6.40
N HIS A 142 9.88 11.91 7.45
CA HIS A 142 11.30 11.75 7.67
C HIS A 142 11.58 10.38 8.28
N ASP A 143 12.35 9.54 7.59
CA ASP A 143 12.63 8.17 8.03
C ASP A 143 14.16 7.95 8.14
N ASP A 144 14.67 8.02 9.37
CA ASP A 144 16.09 7.82 9.68
C ASP A 144 16.59 6.38 9.43
N LYS A 145 15.68 5.43 9.20
CA LYS A 145 16.03 4.03 8.91
C LYS A 145 16.43 3.84 7.44
N LEU A 146 16.00 4.76 6.57
CA LEU A 146 16.37 4.73 5.16
C LEU A 146 17.81 5.17 4.97
N LYS A 147 18.52 4.48 4.09
CA LYS A 147 19.87 4.88 3.74
C LYS A 147 19.83 6.15 2.88
N LYS A 148 20.93 6.90 2.92
CA LYS A 148 21.08 8.05 2.03
C LYS A 148 20.90 7.60 0.58
N GLY A 149 20.08 8.33 -0.16
CA GLY A 149 19.78 7.98 -1.55
C GLY A 149 18.62 6.97 -1.71
N GLU A 150 17.93 6.61 -0.64
CA GLU A 150 16.73 5.76 -0.69
C GLU A 150 15.45 6.58 -0.48
N VAL A 151 14.40 6.20 -1.17
CA VAL A 151 13.03 6.72 -0.98
C VAL A 151 12.08 5.54 -0.90
N LYS A 152 11.20 5.56 0.11
CA LYS A 152 10.13 4.56 0.27
C LYS A 152 8.78 5.25 0.05
N ILE A 153 7.92 4.64 -0.75
CA ILE A 153 6.56 5.14 -0.97
C ILE A 153 5.57 4.06 -0.57
N THR A 154 4.62 4.45 0.26
CA THR A 154 3.48 3.61 0.64
C THR A 154 2.21 4.23 0.06
N VAL A 155 1.46 3.47 -0.74
CA VAL A 155 0.21 3.89 -1.37
C VAL A 155 -0.94 3.07 -0.80
N ILE A 156 -2.02 3.74 -0.42
CA ILE A 156 -3.29 3.13 -0.03
C ILE A 156 -4.34 3.61 -1.00
N ALA A 157 -4.96 2.67 -1.70
CA ALA A 157 -6.04 2.93 -2.64
C ALA A 157 -7.36 2.40 -2.07
N SER A 158 -8.40 3.21 -2.10
CA SER A 158 -9.70 2.95 -1.47
C SER A 158 -10.86 3.39 -2.34
N SER A 159 -12.08 3.15 -1.87
CA SER A 159 -13.32 3.57 -2.54
C SER A 159 -13.41 3.09 -3.99
N PHE A 160 -13.12 1.82 -4.20
CA PHE A 160 -13.25 1.19 -5.52
C PHE A 160 -14.72 1.05 -5.94
N PRO A 161 -15.02 1.00 -7.25
CA PRO A 161 -16.35 0.67 -7.75
C PRO A 161 -16.84 -0.69 -7.22
N GLU A 162 -18.15 -0.86 -7.08
CA GLU A 162 -18.77 -2.08 -6.50
C GLU A 162 -18.33 -3.40 -7.17
N ASN A 163 -18.12 -3.39 -8.48
CA ASN A 163 -17.65 -4.56 -9.21
C ASN A 163 -16.24 -4.99 -8.78
N VAL A 164 -15.38 -4.04 -8.44
CA VAL A 164 -14.02 -4.28 -7.92
C VAL A 164 -14.09 -4.70 -6.46
N GLN A 165 -14.91 -4.03 -5.65
CA GLN A 165 -15.12 -4.41 -4.24
C GLN A 165 -15.64 -5.83 -4.10
N LYS A 166 -16.63 -6.24 -4.92
CA LYS A 166 -17.15 -7.61 -4.95
C LYS A 166 -16.06 -8.62 -5.32
N LYS A 167 -15.20 -8.28 -6.28
CA LYS A 167 -14.07 -9.15 -6.66
C LYS A 167 -13.07 -9.31 -5.53
N VAL A 168 -12.70 -8.23 -4.84
CA VAL A 168 -11.83 -8.28 -3.66
C VAL A 168 -12.47 -9.12 -2.56
N THR A 169 -13.75 -8.91 -2.26
CA THR A 169 -14.46 -9.66 -1.20
C THR A 169 -14.63 -11.14 -1.55
N SER A 170 -14.91 -11.48 -2.81
CA SER A 170 -15.11 -12.88 -3.26
C SER A 170 -13.84 -13.72 -3.20
N LEU A 171 -12.66 -13.11 -3.31
CA LEU A 171 -11.38 -13.79 -3.14
C LEU A 171 -11.20 -14.35 -1.72
N PHE A 172 -11.93 -13.78 -0.74
CA PHE A 172 -11.91 -14.24 0.66
C PHE A 172 -13.05 -15.19 0.99
N GLN A 173 -14.24 -15.03 0.40
CA GLN A 173 -15.38 -15.92 0.64
C GLN A 173 -15.18 -17.33 0.09
N ASN A 174 -14.48 -17.51 -1.02
CA ASN A 174 -14.17 -18.82 -1.56
C ASN A 174 -13.21 -19.65 -0.70
N ARG A 175 -12.53 -19.05 0.28
CA ARG A 175 -11.66 -19.78 1.21
C ARG A 175 -12.41 -20.47 2.35
N GLU A 176 -13.49 -19.87 2.84
CA GLU A 176 -14.31 -20.50 3.88
C GLU A 176 -14.99 -21.80 3.39
N LEU A 177 -15.30 -21.89 2.10
CA LEU A 177 -15.94 -23.06 1.52
C LEU A 177 -15.00 -24.28 1.34
N VAL A 178 -13.69 -24.04 1.24
CA VAL A 178 -12.71 -25.14 1.08
C VAL A 178 -12.34 -25.76 2.43
N GLU A 179 -12.39 -25.00 3.53
CA GLU A 179 -12.11 -25.52 4.87
C GLU A 179 -13.27 -26.37 5.44
N ASP A 180 -14.52 -26.13 5.00
CA ASP A 180 -15.67 -26.90 5.45
C ASP A 180 -15.84 -28.24 4.71
N GLU A 181 -15.32 -28.38 3.47
CA GLU A 181 -15.35 -29.66 2.75
C GLU A 181 -14.34 -30.69 3.31
N ASP A 182 -13.25 -30.25 3.94
CA ASP A 182 -12.24 -31.16 4.50
C ASP A 182 -12.60 -31.64 5.92
N LYS A 183 -13.53 -30.99 6.60
CA LYS A 183 -14.05 -31.42 7.91
C LYS A 183 -15.19 -32.43 7.85
N GLY A 184 -15.72 -32.71 6.66
CA GLY A 184 -16.83 -33.64 6.43
C GLY A 184 -16.44 -35.05 6.04
N LYS A 185 -15.15 -35.39 6.01
CA LYS A 185 -14.64 -36.73 5.62
C LYS A 185 -13.78 -37.41 6.69
N ASN A 186 -14.25 -37.41 7.93
CA ASN A 186 -13.76 -38.35 8.97
C ASN A 186 -14.92 -38.98 9.68
#